data_7416c4f48677d5ae20ab4c1905c69aee
#
_entry.id   7416c4f48677d5ae20ab4c1905c69aee
#
_cell.length_a   1.000
_cell.length_b   1.000
_cell.length_c   1.000
_cell.angle_alpha   90.00
_cell.angle_beta   90.00
_cell.angle_gamma   90.00
#
_symmetry.space_group_name_H-M   'P 1'
#
loop_
_entity.id
_entity.type
_entity.pdbx_description
1 polymer ?
#
loop_
_entity_poly.entity_id
_entity_poly.type
_entity_poly.pdbx_seq_one_letter_code
_entity_poly.pdbx_strand_id
1 'polypeptide(L)'
;MATSLNNTGHDMKIIVIGATGILGQAVVTHLHALGHDVITASRSSGMEQVDIRDDASVRALFVRTGKVDAIVSTAGVVSFEPLRSMTSTQFMLGLQDKFLGQVRLALIGQDFVHEGGSITLTTGITGHEPIAAGANATAVNVGIEGFVQAAALELPNRIRINAVSPNVLTEALPDFAPYFPGFGSVSGAEAARAYQRSIEGIQTGRVFKVGY
;
A
#
# COMPACT_ATOMS: atom_id res chain seq x y z
N MET A 1 32.61 21.69 9.49
CA MET A 1 32.50 20.40 10.21
C MET A 1 31.16 19.78 9.82
N ALA A 2 31.17 18.81 8.92
CA ALA A 2 29.95 18.09 8.55
C ALA A 2 29.72 17.04 9.63
N THR A 3 28.70 17.25 10.46
CA THR A 3 28.21 16.23 11.40
C THR A 3 27.68 15.08 10.56
N SER A 4 28.38 13.95 10.56
CA SER A 4 27.85 12.70 10.02
C SER A 4 26.58 12.37 10.77
N LEU A 5 25.44 12.45 10.12
CA LEU A 5 24.23 11.82 10.56
C LEU A 5 24.52 10.30 10.52
N ASN A 6 24.99 9.77 11.63
CA ASN A 6 25.02 8.33 11.82
C ASN A 6 23.55 7.89 11.80
N ASN A 7 23.12 7.43 10.64
CA ASN A 7 21.90 6.66 10.50
C ASN A 7 22.16 5.31 11.19
N THR A 8 21.96 5.28 12.51
CA THR A 8 21.82 4.03 13.25
C THR A 8 20.48 3.47 12.82
N GLY A 9 20.47 2.74 11.70
CA GLY A 9 19.31 2.04 11.24
C GLY A 9 18.84 1.10 12.33
N HIS A 10 17.77 1.48 13.00
CA HIS A 10 17.05 0.56 13.87
C HIS A 10 16.40 -0.47 12.94
N ASP A 11 16.74 -1.75 13.14
CA ASP A 11 16.03 -2.86 12.49
C ASP A 11 14.57 -2.77 12.90
N MET A 12 13.71 -2.31 11.96
CA MET A 12 12.27 -2.20 12.18
C MET A 12 11.62 -3.54 11.89
N LYS A 13 10.61 -3.89 12.70
CA LYS A 13 9.70 -4.98 12.42
C LYS A 13 8.55 -4.47 11.54
N ILE A 14 8.51 -4.90 10.29
CA ILE A 14 7.59 -4.40 9.28
C ILE A 14 6.73 -5.55 8.76
N ILE A 15 5.41 -5.36 8.70
CA ILE A 15 4.53 -6.31 8.02
C ILE A 15 4.13 -5.79 6.64
N VAL A 16 4.35 -6.60 5.60
CA VAL A 16 3.97 -6.30 4.22
C VAL A 16 2.83 -7.21 3.80
N ILE A 17 1.63 -6.64 3.64
CA ILE A 17 0.43 -7.32 3.17
C ILE A 17 0.31 -7.17 1.64
N GLY A 18 0.14 -8.30 0.92
CA GLY A 18 0.25 -8.35 -0.53
C GLY A 18 1.68 -8.63 -1.00
N ALA A 19 2.53 -9.16 -0.11
CA ALA A 19 3.96 -9.40 -0.31
C ALA A 19 4.31 -10.27 -1.53
N THR A 20 3.38 -11.07 -2.04
CA THR A 20 3.59 -11.99 -3.16
C THR A 20 3.27 -11.40 -4.53
N GLY A 21 2.65 -10.22 -4.58
CA GLY A 21 2.42 -9.47 -5.81
C GLY A 21 3.69 -8.79 -6.34
N ILE A 22 3.67 -8.31 -7.58
CA ILE A 22 4.82 -7.66 -8.24
C ILE A 22 5.38 -6.52 -7.34
N LEU A 23 4.54 -5.59 -6.94
CA LEU A 23 4.94 -4.47 -6.09
C LEU A 23 5.37 -4.94 -4.70
N GLY A 24 4.63 -5.90 -4.11
CA GLY A 24 4.93 -6.44 -2.80
C GLY A 24 6.31 -7.09 -2.71
N GLN A 25 6.67 -7.90 -3.70
CA GLN A 25 8.00 -8.52 -3.79
C GLN A 25 9.12 -7.47 -3.88
N ALA A 26 8.93 -6.41 -4.67
CA ALA A 26 9.90 -5.33 -4.78
C ALA A 26 10.07 -4.58 -3.45
N VAL A 27 8.97 -4.30 -2.75
CA VAL A 27 8.99 -3.66 -1.42
C VAL A 27 9.69 -4.54 -0.40
N VAL A 28 9.36 -5.85 -0.33
CA VAL A 28 10.00 -6.81 0.58
C VAL A 28 11.51 -6.89 0.32
N THR A 29 11.91 -7.04 -0.95
CA THR A 29 13.33 -7.09 -1.34
C THR A 29 14.07 -5.83 -0.90
N HIS A 30 13.47 -4.66 -1.13
CA HIS A 30 14.06 -3.38 -0.76
C HIS A 30 14.23 -3.23 0.76
N LEU A 31 13.20 -3.57 1.54
CA LEU A 31 13.22 -3.45 3.00
C LEU A 31 14.20 -4.46 3.64
N HIS A 32 14.29 -5.68 3.13
CA HIS A 32 15.32 -6.64 3.57
C HIS A 32 16.75 -6.15 3.27
N ALA A 33 16.96 -5.52 2.11
CA ALA A 33 18.27 -4.95 1.77
C ALA A 33 18.70 -3.80 2.69
N LEU A 34 17.74 -3.16 3.37
CA LEU A 34 17.97 -2.14 4.40
C LEU A 34 18.20 -2.72 5.80
N GLY A 35 18.06 -4.04 5.98
CA GLY A 35 18.27 -4.73 7.25
C GLY A 35 17.02 -4.84 8.14
N HIS A 36 15.83 -4.53 7.62
CA HIS A 36 14.59 -4.63 8.41
C HIS A 36 14.12 -6.09 8.57
N ASP A 37 13.44 -6.38 9.68
CA ASP A 37 12.71 -7.63 9.92
C ASP A 37 11.33 -7.55 9.23
N VAL A 38 11.16 -8.27 8.12
CA VAL A 38 9.97 -8.18 7.27
C VAL A 38 9.11 -9.43 7.38
N ILE A 39 7.92 -9.27 7.95
CA ILE A 39 6.87 -10.30 7.95
C ILE A 39 6.09 -10.18 6.65
N THR A 40 6.10 -11.25 5.84
CA THR A 40 5.33 -11.30 4.59
C THR A 40 3.95 -11.89 4.81
N ALA A 41 2.90 -11.21 4.35
CA ALA A 41 1.52 -11.68 4.44
C ALA A 41 0.81 -11.60 3.08
N SER A 42 0.02 -12.62 2.77
CA SER A 42 -0.87 -12.62 1.59
C SER A 42 -2.06 -13.55 1.82
N ARG A 43 -2.96 -13.63 0.84
CA ARG A 43 -4.17 -14.45 0.97
C ARG A 43 -3.89 -15.96 1.00
N SER A 44 -2.89 -16.43 0.28
CA SER A 44 -2.64 -17.87 0.07
C SER A 44 -1.22 -18.32 0.36
N SER A 45 -0.28 -17.40 0.57
CA SER A 45 1.16 -17.71 0.72
C SER A 45 1.87 -16.62 1.52
N GLY A 46 3.16 -16.82 1.84
CA GLY A 46 3.93 -15.94 2.71
C GLY A 46 4.11 -16.55 4.10
N MET A 47 4.72 -15.81 5.02
CA MET A 47 4.89 -16.24 6.42
C MET A 47 3.54 -16.27 7.15
N GLU A 48 2.63 -15.36 6.77
CA GLU A 48 1.31 -15.20 7.34
C GLU A 48 0.23 -15.20 6.25
N GLN A 49 -0.96 -15.63 6.60
CA GLN A 49 -2.12 -15.58 5.72
C GLN A 49 -3.16 -14.58 6.24
N VAL A 50 -3.74 -13.80 5.31
CA VAL A 50 -4.77 -12.82 5.60
C VAL A 50 -5.69 -12.60 4.41
N ASP A 51 -7.01 -12.61 4.65
CA ASP A 51 -7.98 -12.01 3.73
C ASP A 51 -8.34 -10.62 4.23
N ILE A 52 -7.92 -9.59 3.50
CA ILE A 52 -8.17 -8.19 3.88
C ILE A 52 -9.64 -7.79 3.77
N ARG A 53 -10.49 -8.64 3.21
CA ARG A 53 -11.95 -8.42 3.12
C ARG A 53 -12.69 -8.86 4.39
N ASP A 54 -12.00 -9.54 5.31
CA ASP A 54 -12.57 -10.08 6.53
C ASP A 54 -11.90 -9.49 7.78
N ASP A 55 -12.69 -8.82 8.61
CA ASP A 55 -12.22 -8.19 9.86
C ASP A 55 -11.61 -9.20 10.82
N ALA A 56 -12.18 -10.39 10.92
CA ALA A 56 -11.68 -11.44 11.81
C ALA A 56 -10.32 -11.95 11.33
N SER A 57 -10.13 -12.12 10.02
CA SER A 57 -8.85 -12.51 9.42
C SER A 57 -7.76 -11.47 9.67
N VAL A 58 -8.08 -10.18 9.48
CA VAL A 58 -7.14 -9.08 9.72
C VAL A 58 -6.77 -8.98 11.20
N ARG A 59 -7.75 -9.07 12.11
CA ARG A 59 -7.48 -9.07 13.55
C ARG A 59 -6.62 -10.25 13.97
N ALA A 60 -6.92 -11.45 13.48
CA ALA A 60 -6.14 -12.64 13.76
C ALA A 60 -4.69 -12.53 13.28
N LEU A 61 -4.45 -11.92 12.11
CA LEU A 61 -3.11 -11.61 11.62
C LEU A 61 -2.33 -10.81 12.65
N PHE A 62 -2.86 -9.66 13.07
CA PHE A 62 -2.16 -8.78 14.00
C PHE A 62 -1.99 -9.38 15.40
N VAL A 63 -2.92 -10.21 15.86
CA VAL A 63 -2.77 -10.96 17.12
C VAL A 63 -1.58 -11.93 17.03
N ARG A 64 -1.40 -12.64 15.91
CA ARG A 64 -0.27 -13.56 15.73
C ARG A 64 1.06 -12.84 15.58
N THR A 65 1.10 -11.76 14.83
CA THR A 65 2.34 -11.01 14.58
C THR A 65 2.74 -10.10 15.75
N GLY A 66 1.77 -9.73 16.59
CA GLY A 66 1.99 -8.76 17.67
C GLY A 66 2.26 -7.36 17.12
N LYS A 67 2.82 -6.48 17.97
CA LYS A 67 3.16 -5.12 17.57
C LYS A 67 4.28 -5.06 16.56
N VAL A 68 4.17 -4.09 15.64
CA VAL A 68 5.12 -3.81 14.56
C VAL A 68 5.45 -2.31 14.51
N ASP A 69 6.56 -1.96 13.87
CA ASP A 69 6.94 -0.56 13.65
C ASP A 69 6.26 0.02 12.41
N ALA A 70 5.95 -0.83 11.42
CA ALA A 70 5.23 -0.39 10.24
C ALA A 70 4.31 -1.46 9.66
N ILE A 71 3.16 -1.00 9.14
CA ILE A 71 2.23 -1.78 8.32
C ILE A 71 2.31 -1.24 6.89
N VAL A 72 2.55 -2.13 5.93
CA VAL A 72 2.56 -1.81 4.50
C VAL A 72 1.52 -2.66 3.80
N SER A 73 0.65 -2.03 3.03
CA SER A 73 -0.29 -2.74 2.16
C SER A 73 0.00 -2.48 0.69
N THR A 74 0.36 -3.53 -0.03
CA THR A 74 0.42 -3.56 -1.50
C THR A 74 -0.68 -4.45 -2.07
N ALA A 75 -1.65 -4.83 -1.23
CA ALA A 75 -2.76 -5.71 -1.57
C ALA A 75 -3.96 -4.95 -2.13
N GLY A 76 -4.73 -5.64 -2.92
CA GLY A 76 -6.04 -5.22 -3.39
C GLY A 76 -6.21 -5.32 -4.90
N VAL A 77 -7.41 -5.67 -5.31
CA VAL A 77 -7.82 -5.85 -6.71
C VAL A 77 -8.83 -4.77 -7.07
N VAL A 78 -8.77 -4.31 -8.31
CA VAL A 78 -9.74 -3.38 -8.92
C VAL A 78 -10.27 -3.98 -10.22
N SER A 79 -11.42 -3.49 -10.68
CA SER A 79 -12.00 -3.90 -11.96
C SER A 79 -11.66 -2.89 -13.05
N PHE A 80 -11.25 -3.40 -14.21
CA PHE A 80 -11.07 -2.62 -15.45
C PHE A 80 -12.14 -3.05 -16.46
N GLU A 81 -13.21 -2.26 -16.54
CA GLU A 81 -14.35 -2.52 -17.41
C GLU A 81 -14.82 -1.22 -18.06
N PRO A 82 -15.21 -1.23 -19.34
CA PRO A 82 -15.82 -0.07 -19.96
C PRO A 82 -17.05 0.38 -19.16
N LEU A 83 -17.19 1.68 -18.91
CA LEU A 83 -18.28 2.22 -18.07
C LEU A 83 -19.67 1.78 -18.52
N ARG A 84 -19.85 1.63 -19.84
CA ARG A 84 -21.15 1.21 -20.43
C ARG A 84 -21.56 -0.22 -20.04
N SER A 85 -20.61 -1.11 -19.81
CA SER A 85 -20.84 -2.52 -19.46
C SER A 85 -20.60 -2.82 -17.96
N MET A 86 -20.03 -1.87 -17.23
CA MET A 86 -19.72 -2.05 -15.82
C MET A 86 -21.00 -2.21 -14.99
N THR A 87 -21.09 -3.31 -14.27
CA THR A 87 -22.18 -3.57 -13.33
C THR A 87 -21.81 -3.06 -11.93
N SER A 88 -22.83 -2.82 -11.08
CA SER A 88 -22.61 -2.48 -9.67
C SER A 88 -21.82 -3.57 -8.92
N THR A 89 -22.00 -4.84 -9.25
CA THR A 89 -21.26 -5.96 -8.68
C THR A 89 -19.76 -5.88 -9.01
N GLN A 90 -19.43 -5.61 -10.28
CA GLN A 90 -18.02 -5.40 -10.70
C GLN A 90 -17.43 -4.15 -10.03
N PHE A 91 -18.21 -3.08 -9.90
CA PHE A 91 -17.76 -1.86 -9.21
C PHE A 91 -17.50 -2.13 -7.72
N MET A 92 -18.36 -2.90 -7.06
CA MET A 92 -18.18 -3.27 -5.65
C MET A 92 -16.92 -4.11 -5.40
N LEU A 93 -16.40 -4.84 -6.39
CA LEU A 93 -15.20 -5.64 -6.23
C LEU A 93 -14.02 -4.80 -5.72
N GLY A 94 -13.68 -3.72 -6.40
CA GLY A 94 -12.57 -2.85 -5.97
C GLY A 94 -12.85 -2.11 -4.66
N LEU A 95 -14.14 -1.73 -4.43
CA LEU A 95 -14.53 -1.10 -3.17
C LEU A 95 -14.36 -2.05 -1.98
N GLN A 96 -14.76 -3.30 -2.09
CA GLN A 96 -14.66 -4.28 -1.00
C GLN A 96 -13.23 -4.80 -0.81
N ASP A 97 -12.53 -5.06 -1.90
CA ASP A 97 -11.20 -5.65 -1.86
C ASP A 97 -10.14 -4.56 -1.60
N LYS A 98 -9.87 -3.69 -2.56
CA LYS A 98 -8.76 -2.74 -2.45
C LYS A 98 -9.06 -1.58 -1.50
N PHE A 99 -10.25 -0.95 -1.57
CA PHE A 99 -10.54 0.22 -0.74
C PHE A 99 -10.79 -0.19 0.71
N LEU A 100 -11.88 -0.90 0.98
CA LEU A 100 -12.23 -1.30 2.35
C LEU A 100 -11.21 -2.26 2.96
N GLY A 101 -10.57 -3.12 2.13
CA GLY A 101 -9.50 -3.98 2.60
C GLY A 101 -8.34 -3.19 3.20
N GLN A 102 -7.85 -2.14 2.52
CA GLN A 102 -6.78 -1.30 3.04
C GLN A 102 -7.23 -0.40 4.20
N VAL A 103 -8.44 0.14 4.14
CA VAL A 103 -9.05 0.87 5.26
C VAL A 103 -9.12 0.00 6.52
N ARG A 104 -9.54 -1.25 6.38
CA ARG A 104 -9.62 -2.24 7.47
C ARG A 104 -8.26 -2.52 8.09
N LEU A 105 -7.21 -2.63 7.27
CA LEU A 105 -5.84 -2.79 7.77
C LEU A 105 -5.42 -1.60 8.64
N ALA A 106 -5.81 -0.38 8.28
CA ALA A 106 -5.51 0.80 9.09
C ALA A 106 -6.36 0.87 10.37
N LEU A 107 -7.68 0.62 10.27
CA LEU A 107 -8.60 0.70 11.41
C LEU A 107 -8.28 -0.33 12.49
N ILE A 108 -7.94 -1.56 12.11
CA ILE A 108 -7.60 -2.62 13.07
C ILE A 108 -6.12 -2.55 13.45
N GLY A 109 -5.26 -2.26 12.47
CA GLY A 109 -3.81 -2.27 12.64
C GLY A 109 -3.27 -1.17 13.54
N GLN A 110 -3.96 -0.02 13.67
CA GLN A 110 -3.51 1.08 14.53
C GLN A 110 -3.26 0.65 15.99
N ASP A 111 -3.97 -0.36 16.48
CA ASP A 111 -3.78 -0.89 17.83
C ASP A 111 -2.50 -1.74 17.95
N PHE A 112 -1.93 -2.16 16.83
CA PHE A 112 -0.77 -3.04 16.73
C PHE A 112 0.48 -2.34 16.17
N VAL A 113 0.44 -1.04 15.95
CA VAL A 113 1.60 -0.24 15.57
C VAL A 113 2.20 0.37 16.83
N HIS A 114 3.54 0.36 16.94
CA HIS A 114 4.26 1.05 17.99
C HIS A 114 4.06 2.57 17.90
N GLU A 115 4.20 3.26 19.04
CA GLU A 115 4.17 4.73 19.09
C GLU A 115 5.20 5.31 18.12
N GLY A 116 4.77 6.28 17.29
CA GLY A 116 5.61 6.89 16.24
C GLY A 116 5.82 6.03 15.00
N GLY A 117 5.25 4.82 14.95
CA GLY A 117 5.31 3.95 13.79
C GLY A 117 4.48 4.45 12.60
N SER A 118 4.28 3.60 11.59
CA SER A 118 3.64 4.04 10.35
C SER A 118 2.73 3.01 9.71
N ILE A 119 1.76 3.51 8.94
CA ILE A 119 0.89 2.73 8.04
C ILE A 119 1.08 3.29 6.63
N THR A 120 1.38 2.43 5.65
CA THR A 120 1.53 2.83 4.26
C THR A 120 0.57 2.04 3.38
N LEU A 121 -0.36 2.75 2.75
CA LEU A 121 -1.34 2.20 1.82
C LEU A 121 -0.89 2.39 0.37
N THR A 122 -1.53 1.67 -0.56
CA THR A 122 -1.23 1.77 -1.99
C THR A 122 -2.42 2.28 -2.77
N THR A 123 -2.23 3.36 -3.52
CA THR A 123 -3.16 3.87 -4.52
C THR A 123 -2.65 3.57 -5.93
N GLY A 124 -2.62 4.52 -6.82
CA GLY A 124 -2.06 4.41 -8.16
C GLY A 124 -2.43 5.60 -9.03
N ILE A 125 -1.70 5.76 -10.12
CA ILE A 125 -1.80 6.89 -11.05
C ILE A 125 -3.25 7.20 -11.50
N THR A 126 -4.10 6.18 -11.64
CA THR A 126 -5.49 6.37 -12.08
C THR A 126 -6.33 7.22 -11.12
N GLY A 127 -5.89 7.46 -9.88
CA GLY A 127 -6.50 8.44 -8.99
C GLY A 127 -6.27 9.89 -9.42
N HIS A 128 -5.24 10.15 -10.22
CA HIS A 128 -4.86 11.48 -10.72
C HIS A 128 -5.05 11.63 -12.22
N GLU A 129 -4.74 10.57 -12.96
CA GLU A 129 -4.87 10.50 -14.42
C GLU A 129 -5.79 9.33 -14.79
N PRO A 130 -7.13 9.57 -14.87
CA PRO A 130 -8.10 8.55 -15.20
C PRO A 130 -7.88 8.00 -16.63
N ILE A 131 -8.15 6.71 -16.79
CA ILE A 131 -8.00 5.99 -18.05
C ILE A 131 -9.34 5.38 -18.51
N ALA A 132 -9.43 5.01 -19.77
CA ALA A 132 -10.57 4.24 -20.26
C ALA A 132 -10.70 2.92 -19.48
N ALA A 133 -11.93 2.48 -19.21
CA ALA A 133 -12.25 1.31 -18.40
C ALA A 133 -11.73 1.39 -16.91
N GLY A 134 -11.19 2.52 -16.48
CA GLY A 134 -10.58 2.71 -15.17
C GLY A 134 -11.50 3.28 -14.08
N ALA A 135 -12.80 3.42 -14.31
CA ALA A 135 -13.71 4.10 -13.37
C ALA A 135 -13.67 3.52 -11.94
N ASN A 136 -13.64 2.20 -11.81
CA ASN A 136 -13.50 1.53 -10.50
C ASN A 136 -12.15 1.82 -9.87
N ALA A 137 -11.05 1.66 -10.62
CA ALA A 137 -9.69 1.91 -10.14
C ALA A 137 -9.51 3.36 -9.68
N THR A 138 -10.04 4.33 -10.44
CA THR A 138 -10.02 5.76 -10.09
C THR A 138 -10.75 6.03 -8.78
N ALA A 139 -12.00 5.56 -8.66
CA ALA A 139 -12.81 5.77 -7.45
C ALA A 139 -12.14 5.19 -6.20
N VAL A 140 -11.60 3.98 -6.31
CA VAL A 140 -10.87 3.30 -5.23
C VAL A 140 -9.61 4.07 -4.82
N ASN A 141 -8.79 4.48 -5.78
CA ASN A 141 -7.54 5.16 -5.49
C ASN A 141 -7.77 6.53 -4.85
N VAL A 142 -8.70 7.34 -5.39
CA VAL A 142 -9.09 8.64 -4.79
C VAL A 142 -9.67 8.44 -3.39
N GLY A 143 -10.49 7.39 -3.19
CA GLY A 143 -11.05 7.06 -1.88
C GLY A 143 -9.96 6.77 -0.84
N ILE A 144 -8.94 5.98 -1.19
CA ILE A 144 -7.80 5.69 -0.30
C ILE A 144 -7.03 6.99 0.04
N GLU A 145 -6.80 7.87 -0.94
CA GLU A 145 -6.08 9.12 -0.71
C GLU A 145 -6.84 10.05 0.24
N GLY A 146 -8.16 10.18 0.05
CA GLY A 146 -9.02 10.94 0.97
C GLY A 146 -9.03 10.35 2.38
N PHE A 147 -9.12 9.02 2.50
CA PHE A 147 -9.04 8.33 3.78
C PHE A 147 -7.70 8.59 4.49
N VAL A 148 -6.58 8.48 3.79
CA VAL A 148 -5.23 8.73 4.34
C VAL A 148 -5.10 10.15 4.88
N GLN A 149 -5.60 11.15 4.15
CA GLN A 149 -5.55 12.55 4.58
C GLN A 149 -6.37 12.78 5.86
N ALA A 150 -7.56 12.20 5.95
CA ALA A 150 -8.42 12.33 7.12
C ALA A 150 -7.84 11.55 8.33
N ALA A 151 -7.46 10.29 8.12
CA ALA A 151 -6.92 9.43 9.17
C ALA A 151 -5.63 9.98 9.80
N ALA A 152 -4.81 10.70 9.02
CA ALA A 152 -3.59 11.34 9.52
C ALA A 152 -3.83 12.37 10.63
N LEU A 153 -5.05 12.91 10.73
CA LEU A 153 -5.44 13.89 11.76
C LEU A 153 -5.90 13.22 13.06
N GLU A 154 -6.25 11.92 13.00
CA GLU A 154 -6.95 11.23 14.10
C GLU A 154 -6.19 10.03 14.66
N LEU A 155 -5.19 9.49 13.94
CA LEU A 155 -4.44 8.33 14.39
C LEU A 155 -3.75 8.60 15.75
N PRO A 156 -3.91 7.69 16.73
CA PRO A 156 -3.34 7.86 18.06
C PRO A 156 -1.82 7.66 18.06
N ASN A 157 -1.19 7.97 19.21
CA ASN A 157 0.21 7.60 19.49
C ASN A 157 1.22 8.07 18.45
N ARG A 158 0.97 9.20 17.78
CA ARG A 158 1.84 9.75 16.72
C ARG A 158 2.06 8.78 15.56
N ILE A 159 1.16 7.81 15.36
CA ILE A 159 1.20 6.90 14.21
C ILE A 159 0.99 7.73 12.94
N ARG A 160 1.88 7.55 11.98
CA ARG A 160 1.81 8.21 10.67
C ARG A 160 1.09 7.32 9.68
N ILE A 161 0.33 7.92 8.77
CA ILE A 161 -0.29 7.20 7.66
C ILE A 161 -0.05 7.94 6.36
N ASN A 162 0.39 7.21 5.32
CA ASN A 162 0.62 7.75 3.99
C ASN A 162 0.12 6.78 2.92
N ALA A 163 0.06 7.25 1.68
CA ALA A 163 -0.16 6.41 0.52
C ALA A 163 1.01 6.52 -0.47
N VAL A 164 1.30 5.44 -1.18
CA VAL A 164 2.17 5.43 -2.36
C VAL A 164 1.30 5.27 -3.59
N SER A 165 1.49 6.16 -4.56
CA SER A 165 0.76 6.20 -5.83
C SER A 165 1.74 5.99 -6.98
N PRO A 166 2.03 4.74 -7.37
CA PRO A 166 2.91 4.47 -8.50
C PRO A 166 2.19 4.68 -9.83
N ASN A 167 2.95 5.02 -10.86
CA ASN A 167 2.57 4.81 -12.25
C ASN A 167 2.42 3.30 -12.51
N VAL A 168 1.96 2.90 -13.70
CA VAL A 168 1.93 1.49 -14.07
C VAL A 168 3.33 0.87 -13.91
N LEU A 169 3.39 -0.29 -13.26
CA LEU A 169 4.67 -0.94 -13.04
C LEU A 169 5.22 -1.50 -14.34
N THR A 170 6.51 -1.32 -14.59
CA THR A 170 7.19 -1.85 -15.78
C THR A 170 7.02 -3.36 -15.87
N GLU A 171 7.07 -4.06 -14.76
CA GLU A 171 6.90 -5.52 -14.67
C GLU A 171 5.45 -5.96 -14.93
N ALA A 172 4.48 -5.05 -14.82
CA ALA A 172 3.07 -5.33 -15.08
C ALA A 172 2.62 -4.92 -16.50
N LEU A 173 3.48 -4.28 -17.30
CA LEU A 173 3.13 -3.85 -18.66
C LEU A 173 2.60 -4.97 -19.56
N PRO A 174 3.09 -6.24 -19.50
CA PRO A 174 2.53 -7.30 -20.33
C PRO A 174 1.01 -7.43 -20.23
N ASP A 175 0.44 -7.18 -19.04
CA ASP A 175 -0.99 -7.30 -18.79
C ASP A 175 -1.74 -5.96 -18.87
N PHE A 176 -1.07 -4.85 -18.57
CA PHE A 176 -1.73 -3.56 -18.37
C PHE A 176 -1.46 -2.52 -19.45
N ALA A 177 -0.46 -2.68 -20.33
CA ALA A 177 -0.14 -1.70 -21.36
C ALA A 177 -1.35 -1.26 -22.21
N PRO A 178 -2.31 -2.14 -22.58
CA PRO A 178 -3.48 -1.73 -23.36
C PRO A 178 -4.37 -0.69 -22.66
N TYR A 179 -4.36 -0.62 -21.33
CA TYR A 179 -5.12 0.36 -20.56
C TYR A 179 -4.41 1.69 -20.40
N PHE A 180 -3.09 1.76 -20.69
CA PHE A 180 -2.23 2.92 -20.43
C PHE A 180 -1.54 3.44 -21.70
N PRO A 181 -2.27 3.73 -22.79
CA PRO A 181 -1.66 4.22 -24.02
C PRO A 181 -0.97 5.58 -23.79
N GLY A 182 0.33 5.67 -24.09
CA GLY A 182 1.10 6.90 -23.95
C GLY A 182 1.61 7.21 -22.55
N PHE A 183 1.31 6.38 -21.56
CA PHE A 183 1.87 6.51 -20.22
C PHE A 183 3.30 5.96 -20.17
N GLY A 184 4.13 6.58 -19.30
CA GLY A 184 5.37 5.97 -18.87
C GLY A 184 5.13 4.82 -17.90
N SER A 185 6.19 4.14 -17.49
CA SER A 185 6.13 3.12 -16.44
C SER A 185 7.20 3.36 -15.38
N VAL A 186 7.04 2.75 -14.23
CA VAL A 186 7.99 2.81 -13.11
C VAL A 186 8.33 1.40 -12.66
N SER A 187 9.61 1.12 -12.36
CA SER A 187 9.98 -0.19 -11.82
C SER A 187 9.46 -0.37 -10.39
N GLY A 188 9.17 -1.62 -10.01
CA GLY A 188 8.83 -1.97 -8.63
C GLY A 188 9.91 -1.52 -7.65
N ALA A 189 11.18 -1.62 -8.02
CA ALA A 189 12.32 -1.16 -7.21
C ALA A 189 12.31 0.37 -6.98
N GLU A 190 11.92 1.14 -7.99
CA GLU A 190 11.77 2.59 -7.84
C GLU A 190 10.58 2.94 -6.96
N ALA A 191 9.45 2.28 -7.14
CA ALA A 191 8.28 2.45 -6.30
C ALA A 191 8.59 2.10 -4.83
N ALA A 192 9.38 1.05 -4.57
CA ALA A 192 9.74 0.61 -3.22
C ALA A 192 10.45 1.69 -2.39
N ARG A 193 11.21 2.60 -3.01
CA ARG A 193 11.83 3.74 -2.31
C ARG A 193 10.81 4.71 -1.71
N ALA A 194 9.63 4.83 -2.30
CA ALA A 194 8.57 5.67 -1.73
C ALA A 194 7.95 5.03 -0.47
N TYR A 195 7.92 3.69 -0.40
CA TYR A 195 7.53 2.98 0.84
C TYR A 195 8.56 3.19 1.94
N GLN A 196 9.85 3.07 1.65
CA GLN A 196 10.91 3.41 2.61
C GLN A 196 10.73 4.86 3.12
N ARG A 197 10.51 5.82 2.23
CA ARG A 197 10.27 7.23 2.62
C ARG A 197 9.06 7.39 3.53
N SER A 198 7.99 6.60 3.32
CA SER A 198 6.82 6.61 4.19
C SER A 198 7.11 5.99 5.56
N ILE A 199 7.87 4.91 5.60
CA ILE A 199 8.19 4.15 6.81
C ILE A 199 9.16 4.92 7.69
N GLU A 200 10.30 5.37 7.15
CA GLU A 200 11.39 5.98 7.89
C GLU A 200 11.28 7.50 8.01
N GLY A 201 10.52 8.14 7.11
CA GLY A 201 10.35 9.59 7.11
C GLY A 201 9.37 10.09 8.17
N ILE A 202 9.32 11.41 8.35
CA ILE A 202 8.49 12.07 9.37
C ILE A 202 7.12 12.52 8.86
N GLN A 203 6.84 12.32 7.57
CA GLN A 203 5.63 12.83 6.91
C GLN A 203 4.41 11.97 7.24
N THR A 204 3.25 12.60 7.36
CA THR A 204 1.94 11.93 7.51
C THR A 204 0.89 12.60 6.63
N GLY A 205 -0.16 11.88 6.25
CA GLY A 205 -1.23 12.36 5.39
C GLY A 205 -0.81 12.61 3.93
N ARG A 206 0.34 12.05 3.50
CA ARG A 206 0.90 12.31 2.16
C ARG A 206 0.57 11.20 1.17
N VAL A 207 0.46 11.61 -0.09
CA VAL A 207 0.44 10.71 -1.24
C VAL A 207 1.77 10.87 -1.97
N PHE A 208 2.61 9.84 -1.95
CA PHE A 208 3.89 9.82 -2.64
C PHE A 208 3.69 9.33 -4.06
N LYS A 209 3.66 10.25 -5.01
CA LYS A 209 3.59 9.95 -6.43
C LYS A 209 4.93 9.43 -6.94
N VAL A 210 4.92 8.39 -7.76
CA VAL A 210 6.13 7.79 -8.33
C VAL A 210 5.97 7.59 -9.83
N GLY A 211 6.82 8.25 -10.60
CA GLY A 211 6.86 8.11 -12.07
C GLY A 211 5.86 8.99 -12.82
N TYR A 212 5.26 10.01 -12.20
CA TYR A 212 4.38 10.99 -12.86
C TYR A 212 4.24 12.27 -12.02
#